data_e633db0ed32b702773e350478e9e41e3
#
_entry.id   e633db0ed32b702773e350478e9e41e3
#
_cell.length_a   1.000
_cell.length_b   1.000
_cell.length_c   1.000
_cell.angle_alpha   90.00
_cell.angle_beta   90.00
_cell.angle_gamma   90.00
#
_symmetry.space_group_name_H-M   'P 1'
#
loop_
_entity.id
_entity.type
_entity.pdbx_description
1 polymer ?
#
loop_
_entity_poly.entity_id
_entity_poly.type
_entity_poly.pdbx_seq_one_letter_code
_entity_poly.pdbx_strand_id
1 'polypeptide(L)'
;YVLLAMAERHPTCPVTVIPGITSVAAAAAAASSLVMPWPLALQQEGLLIRPTPDTLAELETLLEQAASSHWILALLKLGHRWSWVRQALGARGLLEGSLFAQRVGWPDQLLVSAAAMPADEQPYFSLLLIRQGWPKVLP
;
A
#
# COMPACT_ATOMS: atom_id res chain seq x y z
N TYR A 1 4.65 -15.34 11.40
CA TYR A 1 5.07 -16.64 10.90
C TYR A 1 6.35 -17.13 11.58
N VAL A 2 7.47 -16.37 11.51
CA VAL A 2 8.76 -16.76 12.14
C VAL A 2 8.61 -16.99 13.64
N LEU A 3 7.94 -16.09 14.36
CA LEU A 3 7.71 -16.21 15.81
C LEU A 3 6.95 -17.51 16.16
N LEU A 4 5.89 -17.84 15.41
CA LEU A 4 5.12 -19.07 15.62
C LEU A 4 5.98 -20.30 15.36
N ALA A 5 6.74 -20.33 14.26
CA ALA A 5 7.62 -21.43 13.94
C ALA A 5 8.74 -21.61 14.99
N MET A 6 9.27 -20.52 15.55
CA MET A 6 10.24 -20.56 16.64
C MET A 6 9.62 -21.10 17.93
N ALA A 7 8.43 -20.67 18.29
CA ALA A 7 7.73 -21.14 19.48
C ALA A 7 7.43 -22.66 19.43
N GLU A 8 7.07 -23.17 18.25
CA GLU A 8 6.78 -24.59 18.04
C GLU A 8 8.06 -25.46 18.06
N ARG A 9 9.11 -25.01 17.36
CA ARG A 9 10.31 -25.84 17.15
C ARG A 9 11.36 -25.67 18.24
N HIS A 10 11.37 -24.52 18.90
CA HIS A 10 12.35 -24.13 19.91
C HIS A 10 11.68 -23.47 21.12
N PRO A 11 10.80 -24.19 21.86
CA PRO A 11 9.98 -23.60 22.92
C PRO A 11 10.80 -23.04 24.10
N THR A 12 12.05 -23.46 24.25
CA THR A 12 12.94 -22.95 25.31
C THR A 12 13.83 -21.79 24.85
N CYS A 13 13.78 -21.42 23.57
CA CYS A 13 14.56 -20.29 23.05
C CYS A 13 13.96 -18.98 23.53
N PRO A 14 14.70 -18.09 24.23
CA PRO A 14 14.20 -16.81 24.62
C PRO A 14 13.98 -15.92 23.35
N VAL A 15 12.79 -15.35 23.23
CA VAL A 15 12.44 -14.49 22.09
C VAL A 15 12.01 -13.13 22.61
N THR A 16 12.62 -12.07 22.08
CA THR A 16 12.21 -10.68 22.31
C THR A 16 11.59 -10.12 21.05
N VAL A 17 10.37 -9.61 21.15
CA VAL A 17 9.70 -8.91 20.04
C VAL A 17 9.98 -7.42 20.14
N ILE A 18 10.64 -6.88 19.13
CA ILE A 18 10.87 -5.44 18.99
C ILE A 18 9.81 -4.87 18.06
N PRO A 19 8.95 -3.94 18.52
CA PRO A 19 7.94 -3.33 17.65
C PRO A 19 8.59 -2.51 16.56
N GLY A 20 7.98 -2.53 15.37
CA GLY A 20 8.42 -1.77 14.21
C GLY A 20 7.27 -1.02 13.55
N ILE A 21 7.61 -0.07 12.67
CA ILE A 21 6.66 0.67 11.85
C ILE A 21 6.38 -0.15 10.59
N THR A 22 5.11 -0.30 10.23
CA THR A 22 4.75 -0.97 8.98
C THR A 22 5.16 -0.14 7.77
N SER A 23 5.49 -0.78 6.65
CA SER A 23 5.82 -0.08 5.39
C SER A 23 4.70 0.84 4.91
N VAL A 24 3.45 0.52 5.21
CA VAL A 24 2.27 1.33 4.90
C VAL A 24 2.29 2.65 5.67
N ALA A 25 2.51 2.60 6.99
CA ALA A 25 2.60 3.80 7.81
C ALA A 25 3.85 4.63 7.48
N ALA A 26 4.97 3.96 7.23
CA ALA A 26 6.21 4.62 6.82
C ALA A 26 6.06 5.34 5.48
N ALA A 27 5.38 4.73 4.49
CA ALA A 27 5.10 5.36 3.20
C ALA A 27 4.22 6.60 3.34
N ALA A 28 3.15 6.52 4.12
CA ALA A 28 2.26 7.66 4.36
C ALA A 28 2.99 8.82 5.05
N ALA A 29 3.83 8.53 6.05
CA ALA A 29 4.62 9.54 6.76
C ALA A 29 5.67 10.18 5.83
N ALA A 30 6.40 9.38 5.06
CA ALA A 30 7.41 9.89 4.13
C ALA A 30 6.81 10.71 2.98
N ALA A 31 5.62 10.34 2.49
CA ALA A 31 4.92 11.07 1.44
C ALA A 31 4.58 12.51 1.87
N SER A 32 4.22 12.71 3.12
CA SER A 32 3.83 14.03 3.64
C SER A 32 4.92 15.10 3.50
N SER A 33 6.18 14.70 3.47
CA SER A 33 7.33 15.61 3.31
C SER A 33 7.86 15.70 1.88
N LEU A 34 7.58 14.71 1.03
CA LEU A 34 8.22 14.58 -0.28
C LEU A 34 7.27 14.83 -1.46
N VAL A 35 6.01 14.49 -1.33
CA VAL A 35 5.05 14.51 -2.45
C VAL A 35 3.83 15.35 -2.12
N MET A 36 3.06 14.92 -1.15
CA MET A 36 1.82 15.53 -0.70
C MET A 36 1.43 14.98 0.66
N PRO A 37 0.69 15.71 1.49
CA PRO A 37 0.13 15.14 2.70
C PRO A 37 -0.71 13.89 2.37
N TRP A 38 -0.34 12.77 2.96
CA TRP A 38 -1.03 11.50 2.74
C TRP A 38 -1.45 10.89 4.09
N PRO A 39 -2.49 11.44 4.75
CA PRO A 39 -2.99 10.85 5.99
C PRO A 39 -3.46 9.42 5.74
N LEU A 40 -3.05 8.48 6.58
CA LEU A 40 -3.29 7.06 6.35
C LEU A 40 -4.77 6.69 6.50
N ALA A 41 -5.46 7.30 7.44
CA ALA A 41 -6.90 7.20 7.58
C ALA A 41 -7.43 8.47 8.26
N LEU A 42 -8.52 9.01 7.76
CA LEU A 42 -9.16 10.21 8.29
C LEU A 42 -10.50 9.85 8.92
N GLN A 43 -10.76 10.39 10.10
CA GLN A 43 -12.05 10.27 10.80
C GLN A 43 -12.60 8.82 10.80
N GLN A 44 -13.58 8.53 9.97
CA GLN A 44 -14.27 7.24 9.89
C GLN A 44 -13.74 6.34 8.76
N GLU A 45 -12.67 6.75 8.07
CA GLU A 45 -12.04 5.88 7.08
C GLU A 45 -11.41 4.66 7.74
N GLY A 46 -11.58 3.51 7.13
CA GLY A 46 -10.84 2.30 7.47
C GLY A 46 -9.56 2.15 6.67
N LEU A 47 -8.73 1.20 7.05
CA LEU A 47 -7.52 0.81 6.32
C LEU A 47 -7.56 -0.68 6.04
N LEU A 48 -7.60 -1.04 4.76
CA LEU A 48 -7.51 -2.42 4.30
C LEU A 48 -6.13 -2.68 3.71
N ILE A 49 -5.34 -3.54 4.34
CA ILE A 49 -4.00 -3.94 3.87
C ILE A 49 -4.07 -5.33 3.26
N ARG A 50 -3.70 -5.47 2.00
CA ARG A 50 -3.72 -6.75 1.27
C ARG A 50 -2.45 -6.93 0.43
N PRO A 51 -2.00 -8.16 0.22
CA PRO A 51 -1.12 -8.44 -0.91
C PRO A 51 -1.82 -8.02 -2.21
N THR A 52 -1.07 -7.58 -3.19
CA THR A 52 -1.63 -7.33 -4.52
C THR A 52 -2.22 -8.64 -5.06
N PRO A 53 -3.48 -8.66 -5.49
CA PRO A 53 -4.12 -9.86 -6.01
C PRO A 53 -3.46 -10.33 -7.33
N ASP A 54 -3.75 -11.55 -7.73
CA ASP A 54 -3.19 -12.14 -8.95
C ASP A 54 -4.06 -11.87 -10.18
N THR A 55 -5.31 -11.47 -9.99
CA THR A 55 -6.27 -11.24 -11.09
C THR A 55 -6.92 -9.86 -11.03
N LEU A 56 -7.34 -9.37 -12.20
CA LEU A 56 -8.09 -8.12 -12.31
C LEU A 56 -9.43 -8.20 -11.56
N ALA A 57 -10.14 -9.32 -11.64
CA ALA A 57 -11.43 -9.49 -10.98
C ALA A 57 -11.33 -9.37 -9.44
N GLU A 58 -10.27 -9.94 -8.85
CA GLU A 58 -10.00 -9.79 -7.42
C GLU A 58 -9.65 -8.35 -7.05
N LEU A 59 -8.88 -7.65 -7.89
CA LEU A 59 -8.57 -6.23 -7.67
C LEU A 59 -9.85 -5.39 -7.73
N GLU A 60 -10.71 -5.62 -8.71
CA GLU A 60 -11.99 -4.91 -8.84
C GLU A 60 -12.88 -5.12 -7.61
N THR A 61 -12.98 -6.36 -7.13
CA THR A 61 -13.70 -6.68 -5.89
C THR A 61 -13.14 -5.91 -4.68
N LEU A 62 -11.81 -5.86 -4.54
CA LEU A 62 -11.17 -5.10 -3.46
C LEU A 62 -11.42 -3.59 -3.56
N LEU A 63 -11.37 -3.03 -4.77
CA LEU A 63 -11.67 -1.61 -5.00
C LEU A 63 -13.13 -1.28 -4.67
N GLU A 64 -14.07 -2.12 -5.07
CA GLU A 64 -15.49 -1.95 -4.76
C GLU A 64 -15.76 -2.05 -3.26
N GLN A 65 -15.17 -3.03 -2.59
CA GLN A 65 -15.25 -3.18 -1.14
C GLN A 65 -14.68 -1.97 -0.41
N ALA A 66 -13.51 -1.49 -0.83
CA ALA A 66 -12.89 -0.32 -0.24
C ALA A 66 -13.74 0.95 -0.46
N ALA A 67 -14.32 1.13 -1.65
CA ALA A 67 -15.20 2.25 -1.95
C ALA A 67 -16.47 2.24 -1.10
N SER A 68 -17.17 1.11 -1.04
CA SER A 68 -18.43 0.98 -0.29
C SER A 68 -18.26 1.14 1.22
N SER A 69 -17.10 0.76 1.74
CA SER A 69 -16.77 0.82 3.16
C SER A 69 -16.01 2.09 3.58
N HIS A 70 -15.71 2.98 2.66
CA HIS A 70 -14.85 4.17 2.89
C HIS A 70 -13.47 3.79 3.45
N TRP A 71 -12.82 2.78 2.86
CA TRP A 71 -11.51 2.32 3.27
C TRP A 71 -10.42 2.77 2.30
N ILE A 72 -9.27 3.11 2.87
CA ILE A 72 -8.03 3.20 2.11
C ILE A 72 -7.56 1.77 1.84
N LEU A 73 -7.26 1.48 0.58
CA LEU A 73 -6.70 0.19 0.19
C LEU A 73 -5.18 0.32 0.05
N ALA A 74 -4.45 -0.47 0.83
CA ALA A 74 -3.01 -0.62 0.74
C ALA A 74 -2.66 -1.96 0.08
N LEU A 75 -2.12 -1.92 -1.12
CA LEU A 75 -1.65 -3.10 -1.85
C LEU A 75 -0.14 -3.25 -1.66
N LEU A 76 0.26 -4.42 -1.14
CA LEU A 76 1.67 -4.78 -0.93
C LEU A 76 2.15 -5.71 -2.04
N LYS A 77 3.48 -5.75 -2.24
CA LYS A 77 4.12 -6.69 -3.17
C LYS A 77 3.66 -6.51 -4.61
N LEU A 78 3.60 -5.28 -5.09
CA LEU A 78 3.18 -4.96 -6.45
C LEU A 78 4.03 -5.71 -7.50
N GLY A 79 5.33 -5.49 -7.49
CA GLY A 79 6.26 -6.18 -8.38
C GLY A 79 5.83 -6.09 -9.85
N HIS A 80 5.88 -7.21 -10.54
CA HIS A 80 5.48 -7.37 -11.93
C HIS A 80 3.97 -7.08 -12.18
N ARG A 81 3.16 -7.06 -11.12
CA ARG A 81 1.71 -6.77 -11.25
C ARG A 81 1.43 -5.29 -11.50
N TRP A 82 2.41 -4.42 -11.27
CA TRP A 82 2.21 -2.98 -11.39
C TRP A 82 1.63 -2.56 -12.74
N SER A 83 2.10 -3.12 -13.84
CA SER A 83 1.70 -2.73 -15.19
C SER A 83 0.17 -2.83 -15.39
N TRP A 84 -0.43 -3.97 -15.06
CA TRP A 84 -1.88 -4.16 -15.22
C TRP A 84 -2.69 -3.51 -14.08
N VAL A 85 -2.15 -3.44 -12.86
CA VAL A 85 -2.77 -2.68 -11.75
C VAL A 85 -2.87 -1.20 -12.12
N ARG A 86 -1.80 -0.62 -12.65
CA ARG A 86 -1.79 0.77 -13.12
C ARG A 86 -2.86 1.01 -14.19
N GLN A 87 -2.99 0.09 -15.14
CA GLN A 87 -4.02 0.19 -16.19
C GLN A 87 -5.43 0.15 -15.60
N ALA A 88 -5.70 -0.77 -14.67
CA ALA A 88 -6.98 -0.89 -13.99
C ALA A 88 -7.35 0.38 -13.20
N LEU A 89 -6.39 0.97 -12.47
CA LEU A 89 -6.59 2.22 -11.75
C LEU A 89 -6.79 3.41 -12.69
N GLY A 90 -6.08 3.44 -13.82
CA GLY A 90 -6.25 4.47 -14.84
C GLY A 90 -7.65 4.48 -15.43
N ALA A 91 -8.20 3.30 -15.74
CA ALA A 91 -9.56 3.15 -16.24
C ALA A 91 -10.64 3.63 -15.25
N ARG A 92 -10.32 3.66 -13.95
CA ARG A 92 -11.20 4.14 -12.87
C ARG A 92 -10.91 5.58 -12.41
N GLY A 93 -9.91 6.26 -13.01
CA GLY A 93 -9.50 7.61 -12.61
C GLY A 93 -8.87 7.68 -11.22
N LEU A 94 -8.27 6.58 -10.72
CA LEU A 94 -7.74 6.48 -9.35
C LEU A 94 -6.25 6.78 -9.23
N LEU A 95 -5.53 6.96 -10.34
CA LEU A 95 -4.07 7.14 -10.32
C LEU A 95 -3.63 8.40 -9.58
N GLU A 96 -4.31 9.53 -9.79
CA GLU A 96 -3.96 10.80 -9.16
C GLU A 96 -4.18 10.78 -7.63
N GLY A 97 -5.20 10.06 -7.18
CA GLY A 97 -5.50 9.87 -5.75
C GLY A 97 -4.70 8.76 -5.08
N SER A 98 -3.75 8.15 -5.78
CA SER A 98 -2.96 7.01 -5.28
C SER A 98 -1.50 7.36 -5.13
N LEU A 99 -0.88 6.86 -4.04
CA LEU A 99 0.53 6.99 -3.76
C LEU A 99 1.25 5.68 -4.07
N PHE A 100 2.20 5.74 -5.00
CA PHE A 100 3.16 4.66 -5.21
C PHE A 100 4.38 4.85 -4.32
N ALA A 101 4.81 3.81 -3.63
CA ALA A 101 6.00 3.83 -2.80
C ALA A 101 6.85 2.57 -2.98
N GLN A 102 8.16 2.75 -3.03
CA GLN A 102 9.15 1.70 -3.26
C GLN A 102 10.29 1.86 -2.27
N ARG A 103 10.77 0.74 -1.71
CA ARG A 103 11.92 0.68 -0.78
C ARG A 103 11.85 1.70 0.35
N VAL A 104 10.66 1.90 0.90
CA VAL A 104 10.44 2.88 1.97
C VAL A 104 11.37 2.65 3.16
N GLY A 105 12.04 3.71 3.59
CA GLY A 105 13.05 3.66 4.66
C GLY A 105 14.46 3.30 4.18
N TRP A 106 14.68 3.07 2.90
CA TRP A 106 15.99 2.83 2.31
C TRP A 106 16.55 4.12 1.70
N PRO A 107 17.89 4.24 1.51
CA PRO A 107 18.49 5.44 0.92
C PRO A 107 17.98 5.77 -0.49
N ASP A 108 17.53 4.75 -1.24
CA ASP A 108 16.99 4.84 -2.59
C ASP A 108 15.47 4.70 -2.63
N GLN A 109 14.79 5.07 -1.55
CA GLN A 109 13.33 5.08 -1.54
C GLN A 109 12.75 6.00 -2.61
N LEU A 110 11.66 5.59 -3.22
CA LEU A 110 10.89 6.37 -4.18
C LEU A 110 9.43 6.49 -3.71
N LEU A 111 8.93 7.73 -3.64
CA LEU A 111 7.53 8.03 -3.38
C LEU A 111 7.05 9.04 -4.41
N VAL A 112 6.01 8.67 -5.14
CA VAL A 112 5.42 9.50 -6.21
C VAL A 112 3.92 9.27 -6.29
N SER A 113 3.19 10.20 -6.90
CA SER A 113 1.82 9.90 -7.37
C SER A 113 1.86 8.69 -8.29
N ALA A 114 0.90 7.79 -8.16
CA ALA A 114 0.81 6.62 -9.03
C ALA A 114 0.67 7.01 -10.52
N ALA A 115 0.12 8.19 -10.80
CA ALA A 115 0.02 8.72 -12.16
C ALA A 115 1.41 9.02 -12.76
N ALA A 116 2.36 9.49 -11.95
CA ALA A 116 3.72 9.79 -12.39
C ALA A 116 4.60 8.54 -12.57
N MET A 117 4.18 7.38 -12.03
CA MET A 117 4.97 6.15 -12.13
C MET A 117 4.82 5.51 -13.52
N PRO A 118 5.93 5.18 -14.22
CA PRO A 118 5.87 4.44 -15.48
C PRO A 118 5.13 3.10 -15.36
N ALA A 119 4.63 2.59 -16.49
CA ALA A 119 3.84 1.36 -16.51
C ALA A 119 4.68 0.07 -16.44
N ASP A 120 6.01 0.20 -16.48
CA ASP A 120 6.94 -0.94 -16.46
C ASP A 120 6.87 -1.70 -15.13
N GLU A 121 7.35 -2.95 -15.16
CA GLU A 121 7.46 -3.77 -13.96
C GLU A 121 8.27 -3.07 -12.86
N GLN A 122 7.84 -3.24 -11.62
CA GLN A 122 8.46 -2.61 -10.46
C GLN A 122 9.08 -3.67 -9.53
N PRO A 123 10.04 -3.29 -8.68
CA PRO A 123 10.59 -4.20 -7.70
C PRO A 123 9.54 -4.75 -6.73
N TYR A 124 9.82 -5.94 -6.19
CA TYR A 124 8.96 -6.59 -5.21
C TYR A 124 8.65 -5.71 -3.98
N PHE A 125 9.64 -4.95 -3.50
CA PHE A 125 9.48 -4.02 -2.37
C PHE A 125 8.80 -2.71 -2.80
N SER A 126 7.63 -2.84 -3.42
CA SER A 126 6.77 -1.74 -3.78
C SER A 126 5.37 -1.94 -3.20
N LEU A 127 4.72 -0.84 -2.88
CA LEU A 127 3.36 -0.79 -2.37
C LEU A 127 2.58 0.38 -2.98
N LEU A 128 1.28 0.29 -2.91
CA LEU A 128 0.37 1.30 -3.40
C LEU A 128 -0.66 1.62 -2.32
N LEU A 129 -0.85 2.91 -2.05
CA LEU A 129 -1.95 3.39 -1.21
C LEU A 129 -2.99 4.04 -2.11
N ILE A 130 -4.21 3.55 -2.05
CA ILE A 130 -5.33 3.98 -2.90
C ILE A 130 -6.40 4.59 -2.00
N ARG A 131 -6.72 5.87 -2.24
CA ARG A 131 -7.87 6.54 -1.65
C ARG A 131 -8.85 6.90 -2.75
N GLN A 132 -10.06 6.41 -2.65
CA GLN A 132 -11.12 6.72 -3.59
C GLN A 132 -11.87 7.98 -3.11
N GLY A 133 -11.91 9.00 -3.97
CA GLY A 133 -12.51 10.30 -3.64
C GLY A 133 -11.51 11.38 -3.22
N TRP A 134 -10.20 11.11 -3.24
CA TRP A 134 -9.16 12.13 -3.08
C TRP A 134 -9.22 13.18 -4.22
N PRO A 135 -9.06 14.50 -3.98
CA PRO A 135 -8.81 15.19 -2.70
C PRO A 135 -10.09 15.58 -1.94
N LYS A 136 -11.27 15.15 -2.38
CA LYS A 136 -12.57 15.54 -1.80
C LYS A 136 -12.78 15.12 -0.34
N VAL A 137 -11.84 14.35 0.21
CA VAL A 137 -11.88 13.87 1.60
C VAL A 137 -11.36 14.91 2.58
N LEU A 138 -10.62 15.90 2.10
CA LEU A 138 -10.15 17.02 2.92
C LEU A 138 -11.19 18.14 2.89
N PRO A 139 -11.46 18.76 4.06
CA PRO A 139 -12.41 19.88 4.16
C PRO A 139 -11.96 21.10 3.35
#